data_9040a6301d421d5faee86169e49b03c6
#
_entry.id   9040a6301d421d5faee86169e49b03c6
#
_cell.length_a   1.000
_cell.length_b   1.000
_cell.length_c   1.000
_cell.angle_alpha   90.00
_cell.angle_beta   90.00
_cell.angle_gamma   90.00
#
_symmetry.space_group_name_H-M   'P 1'
#
loop_
_entity.id
_entity.type
_entity.pdbx_description
1 polymer ?
#
loop_
_entity_poly.entity_id
_entity_poly.type
_entity_poly.pdbx_seq_one_letter_code
_entity_poly.pdbx_strand_id
1 'polypeptide(L)'
;MLAAAGIVSGAQAGVYQQCGKASWYKLGGTTASGERANPNQLTAAHRSLPFGTLVDVTNLANGKTVTVRINDRGPFAKGRVIDVTWAAAKELGFVRRGITRVKLSSKAGKISSEYKQICQ
;
A
#
# COMPACT_ATOMS: atom_id res chain seq x y z
N MET A 1 30.25 13.10 19.48
CA MET A 1 29.76 12.88 19.67
C MET A 1 28.60 12.65 19.49
N LEU A 2 28.16 12.41 19.44
CA LEU A 2 27.16 12.31 19.37
C LEU A 2 26.30 12.42 18.57
N ALA A 3 26.28 13.05 18.31
CA ALA A 3 25.47 13.53 17.29
C ALA A 3 24.97 12.53 16.33
N ALA A 4 25.76 11.67 16.05
CA ALA A 4 25.46 10.69 15.07
C ALA A 4 24.30 9.81 15.43
N ALA A 5 24.13 9.55 16.66
CA ALA A 5 23.08 8.66 17.08
C ALA A 5 21.71 9.20 16.81
N GLY A 6 21.53 10.45 17.02
CA GLY A 6 20.22 11.02 16.81
C GLY A 6 19.84 11.03 15.36
N ILE A 7 20.81 11.20 14.54
CA ILE A 7 20.54 11.26 13.12
C ILE A 7 20.05 9.94 12.58
N VAL A 8 20.66 8.89 13.01
CA VAL A 8 20.30 7.58 12.54
C VAL A 8 18.86 7.26 12.87
N SER A 9 18.46 7.54 14.08
CA SER A 9 17.11 7.23 14.47
C SER A 9 16.10 8.04 13.64
N GLY A 10 16.38 9.27 13.37
CA GLY A 10 15.49 10.06 12.56
C GLY A 10 15.39 9.57 11.13
N ALA A 11 16.47 9.12 10.59
CA ALA A 11 16.47 8.69 9.21
C ALA A 11 15.59 7.48 8.97
N GLN A 12 15.35 6.67 9.96
CA GLN A 12 14.60 5.44 9.77
C GLN A 12 13.15 5.57 10.13
N ALA A 13 12.78 6.62 10.79
CA ALA A 13 11.48 6.69 11.43
C ALA A 13 10.31 6.76 10.47
N GLY A 14 10.49 7.18 9.26
CA GLY A 14 9.38 7.39 8.36
C GLY A 14 9.23 6.36 7.25
N VAL A 15 9.99 5.30 7.32
CA VAL A 15 9.97 4.34 6.22
C VAL A 15 9.10 3.14 6.58
N TYR A 16 8.14 2.86 5.71
CA TYR A 16 7.28 1.70 5.84
C TYR A 16 7.45 0.81 4.61
N GLN A 17 7.64 -0.46 4.84
CA GLN A 17 7.69 -1.43 3.74
C GLN A 17 6.96 -2.69 4.13
N GLN A 18 6.25 -3.26 3.15
CA GLN A 18 5.51 -4.49 3.35
C GLN A 18 5.40 -5.21 2.01
N CYS A 19 5.50 -6.52 2.03
CA CYS A 19 5.32 -7.33 0.84
C CYS A 19 4.16 -8.28 1.04
N GLY A 20 3.49 -8.60 -0.04
CA GLY A 20 2.39 -9.53 -0.02
C GLY A 20 1.65 -9.51 -1.33
N LYS A 21 0.39 -9.93 -1.30
CA LYS A 21 -0.44 -9.96 -2.50
C LYS A 21 -1.39 -8.78 -2.51
N ALA A 22 -1.66 -8.30 -3.72
CA ALA A 22 -2.66 -7.27 -3.97
C ALA A 22 -3.78 -7.84 -4.80
N SER A 23 -4.98 -7.36 -4.56
CA SER A 23 -6.09 -7.55 -5.49
C SER A 23 -6.68 -6.20 -5.81
N TRP A 24 -7.73 -6.16 -6.62
CA TRP A 24 -8.36 -4.90 -6.97
C TRP A 24 -9.87 -5.02 -6.87
N TYR A 25 -10.53 -3.88 -6.79
CA TYR A 25 -11.97 -3.82 -6.71
C TYR A 25 -12.51 -2.67 -7.54
N LYS A 26 -13.79 -2.78 -7.91
CA LYS A 26 -14.47 -1.78 -8.72
C LYS A 26 -15.87 -1.55 -8.17
N LEU A 27 -15.99 -1.47 -6.87
CA LEU A 27 -17.27 -1.31 -6.22
C LEU A 27 -17.50 0.15 -5.88
N GLY A 28 -18.76 0.55 -5.84
CA GLY A 28 -19.13 1.87 -5.38
C GLY A 28 -19.42 1.87 -3.89
N GLY A 29 -20.09 2.90 -3.43
CA GLY A 29 -20.48 3.01 -2.04
C GLY A 29 -19.53 3.89 -1.26
N THR A 30 -19.57 3.77 0.07
CA THR A 30 -18.77 4.59 0.96
C THR A 30 -17.65 3.77 1.56
N THR A 31 -16.44 4.30 1.54
CA THR A 31 -15.29 3.64 2.12
C THR A 31 -15.26 3.84 3.62
N ALA A 32 -14.34 3.13 4.30
CA ALA A 32 -14.22 3.26 5.75
C ALA A 32 -13.81 4.66 6.19
N SER A 33 -13.16 5.43 5.31
CA SER A 33 -12.80 6.81 5.63
C SER A 33 -13.99 7.76 5.55
N GLY A 34 -15.13 7.29 5.07
CA GLY A 34 -16.30 8.14 4.83
C GLY A 34 -16.32 8.73 3.44
N GLU A 35 -15.31 8.50 2.66
CA GLU A 35 -15.20 9.01 1.31
C GLU A 35 -15.98 8.12 0.36
N ARG A 36 -16.54 8.72 -0.70
CA ARG A 36 -17.22 7.94 -1.72
C ARG A 36 -16.20 7.15 -2.53
N ALA A 37 -16.45 5.86 -2.71
CA ALA A 37 -15.56 5.03 -3.50
C ALA A 37 -15.62 5.43 -4.97
N ASN A 38 -14.46 5.53 -5.60
CA ASN A 38 -14.37 5.88 -7.01
C ASN A 38 -13.32 4.99 -7.67
N PRO A 39 -13.75 4.01 -8.49
CA PRO A 39 -12.80 3.08 -9.11
C PRO A 39 -11.87 3.74 -10.11
N ASN A 40 -12.13 4.97 -10.51
CA ASN A 40 -11.29 5.69 -11.45
C ASN A 40 -10.21 6.52 -10.80
N GLN A 41 -10.15 6.57 -9.48
CA GLN A 41 -9.11 7.26 -8.75
C GLN A 41 -8.07 6.26 -8.25
N LEU A 42 -6.88 6.76 -7.93
CA LEU A 42 -5.79 5.92 -7.45
C LEU A 42 -5.84 5.86 -5.93
N THR A 43 -6.69 4.98 -5.41
CA THR A 43 -6.83 4.77 -3.98
C THR A 43 -6.80 3.29 -3.66
N ALA A 44 -6.74 2.97 -2.37
CA ALA A 44 -6.62 1.58 -1.95
C ALA A 44 -7.10 1.38 -0.53
N ALA A 45 -7.39 0.13 -0.20
CA ALA A 45 -7.69 -0.31 1.15
C ALA A 45 -6.46 -0.95 1.77
N HIS A 46 -6.18 -0.60 3.01
CA HIS A 46 -5.11 -1.19 3.80
C HIS A 46 -5.60 -1.38 5.22
N ARG A 47 -5.07 -2.41 5.91
CA ARG A 47 -5.59 -2.76 7.24
C ARG A 47 -5.34 -1.68 8.28
N SER A 48 -4.20 -1.01 8.22
CA SER A 48 -3.78 -0.19 9.35
C SER A 48 -3.17 1.15 8.99
N LEU A 49 -2.68 1.37 7.78
CA LEU A 49 -2.09 2.66 7.46
C LEU A 49 -3.14 3.77 7.57
N PRO A 50 -2.79 4.91 8.12
CA PRO A 50 -3.75 5.99 8.29
C PRO A 50 -4.37 6.41 6.97
N PHE A 51 -5.64 6.81 7.02
CA PHE A 51 -6.30 7.35 5.83
C PHE A 51 -5.54 8.58 5.35
N GLY A 52 -5.39 8.68 4.04
CA GLY A 52 -4.62 9.75 3.44
C GLY A 52 -3.15 9.41 3.18
N THR A 53 -2.67 8.30 3.72
CA THR A 53 -1.29 7.88 3.48
C THR A 53 -1.09 7.57 2.01
N LEU A 54 -0.01 8.08 1.46
CA LEU A 54 0.38 7.76 0.08
C LEU A 54 1.34 6.58 0.09
N VAL A 55 1.02 5.59 -0.71
CA VAL A 55 1.78 4.34 -0.75
C VAL A 55 2.20 4.07 -2.18
N ASP A 56 3.47 3.80 -2.37
CA ASP A 56 3.97 3.34 -3.66
C ASP A 56 3.79 1.83 -3.72
N VAL A 57 3.01 1.38 -4.68
CA VAL A 57 2.75 -0.03 -4.89
C VAL A 57 3.54 -0.48 -6.10
N THR A 58 4.43 -1.43 -5.91
CA THR A 58 5.23 -1.98 -7.00
C THR A 58 4.74 -3.39 -7.31
N ASN A 59 4.35 -3.61 -8.53
CA ASN A 59 3.96 -4.94 -9.02
C ASN A 59 5.24 -5.73 -9.29
N LEU A 60 5.51 -6.73 -8.49
CA LEU A 60 6.77 -7.48 -8.58
C LEU A 60 6.84 -8.36 -9.82
N ALA A 61 5.73 -8.59 -10.50
CA ALA A 61 5.72 -9.39 -11.72
C ALA A 61 6.25 -8.61 -12.93
N ASN A 62 6.10 -7.29 -12.93
CA ASN A 62 6.51 -6.49 -14.10
C ASN A 62 7.28 -5.22 -13.73
N GLY A 63 7.48 -4.93 -12.46
CA GLY A 63 8.24 -3.77 -12.02
C GLY A 63 7.52 -2.44 -12.05
N LYS A 64 6.26 -2.41 -12.45
CA LYS A 64 5.51 -1.14 -12.50
C LYS A 64 5.17 -0.67 -11.11
N THR A 65 5.21 0.63 -10.90
CA THR A 65 4.92 1.26 -9.62
C THR A 65 3.87 2.35 -9.80
N VAL A 66 2.91 2.38 -8.89
CA VAL A 66 1.85 3.40 -8.87
C VAL A 66 1.69 3.87 -7.44
N THR A 67 1.51 5.17 -7.24
CA THR A 67 1.22 5.73 -5.92
C THR A 67 -0.28 5.78 -5.71
N VAL A 68 -0.74 5.21 -4.60
CA VAL A 68 -2.16 5.23 -4.24
C VAL A 68 -2.33 5.89 -2.88
N ARG A 69 -3.54 6.39 -2.61
CA ARG A 69 -3.88 7.00 -1.33
C ARG A 69 -4.79 6.04 -0.57
N ILE A 70 -4.48 5.78 0.68
CA ILE A 70 -5.27 4.87 1.50
C ILE A 70 -6.55 5.57 1.95
N ASN A 71 -7.71 4.98 1.64
CA ASN A 71 -8.99 5.53 2.03
C ASN A 71 -9.99 4.48 2.53
N ASP A 72 -9.55 3.23 2.69
CA ASP A 72 -10.46 2.18 3.10
C ASP A 72 -9.71 1.17 3.96
N ARG A 73 -10.44 0.24 4.58
CA ARG A 73 -9.88 -0.81 5.44
C ARG A 73 -10.06 -2.17 4.80
N GLY A 74 -9.10 -3.03 5.03
CA GLY A 74 -8.95 -4.34 4.44
C GLY A 74 -7.69 -4.36 3.59
N PRO A 75 -7.44 -5.45 2.88
CA PRO A 75 -8.20 -6.70 2.85
C PRO A 75 -7.98 -7.52 4.12
N PHE A 76 -8.92 -8.40 4.42
CA PHE A 76 -8.81 -9.26 5.59
C PHE A 76 -8.51 -10.70 5.21
N ALA A 77 -8.32 -10.96 3.93
CA ALA A 77 -7.93 -12.27 3.45
C ALA A 77 -6.45 -12.51 3.74
N LYS A 78 -6.14 -13.73 4.11
CA LYS A 78 -4.77 -14.08 4.46
C LYS A 78 -3.84 -13.92 3.27
N GLY A 79 -2.69 -13.30 3.51
CA GLY A 79 -1.68 -13.11 2.48
C GLY A 79 -1.89 -11.90 1.59
N ARG A 80 -3.06 -11.28 1.64
CA ARG A 80 -3.31 -10.05 0.91
C ARG A 80 -3.04 -8.87 1.81
N VAL A 81 -2.32 -7.89 1.29
CA VAL A 81 -1.92 -6.73 2.06
C VAL A 81 -2.56 -5.44 1.58
N ILE A 82 -3.08 -5.42 0.36
CA ILE A 82 -3.69 -4.21 -0.18
C ILE A 82 -4.71 -4.59 -1.26
N ASP A 83 -5.80 -3.84 -1.31
CA ASP A 83 -6.75 -3.91 -2.41
C ASP A 83 -6.77 -2.55 -3.08
N VAL A 84 -6.36 -2.50 -4.33
CA VAL A 84 -6.29 -1.24 -5.05
C VAL A 84 -7.51 -1.05 -5.93
N THR A 85 -7.77 0.17 -6.36
CA THR A 85 -8.85 0.45 -7.29
C THR A 85 -8.54 -0.13 -8.66
N TRP A 86 -9.60 -0.25 -9.47
CA TRP A 86 -9.46 -0.71 -10.84
C TRP A 86 -8.47 0.18 -11.63
N ALA A 87 -8.54 1.50 -11.42
CA ALA A 87 -7.63 2.40 -12.11
C ALA A 87 -6.17 2.11 -11.76
N ALA A 88 -5.90 1.86 -10.49
CA ALA A 88 -4.54 1.52 -10.06
C ALA A 88 -4.11 0.16 -10.62
N ALA A 89 -5.03 -0.80 -10.64
CA ALA A 89 -4.71 -2.13 -11.19
C ALA A 89 -4.39 -2.06 -12.67
N LYS A 90 -5.09 -1.20 -13.39
CA LYS A 90 -4.78 -0.98 -14.81
C LYS A 90 -3.36 -0.47 -14.99
N GLU A 91 -2.99 0.53 -14.22
CA GLU A 91 -1.65 1.09 -14.33
C GLU A 91 -0.58 0.11 -13.88
N LEU A 92 -0.91 -0.73 -12.91
CA LEU A 92 0.01 -1.76 -12.44
C LEU A 92 0.05 -2.98 -13.37
N GLY A 93 -0.91 -3.10 -14.26
CA GLY A 93 -0.90 -4.16 -15.26
C GLY A 93 -1.38 -5.51 -14.75
N PHE A 94 -2.29 -5.56 -13.77
CA PHE A 94 -2.76 -6.86 -13.30
C PHE A 94 -4.28 -7.02 -13.24
N VAL A 95 -5.01 -6.19 -14.02
CA VAL A 95 -6.47 -6.32 -14.04
C VAL A 95 -6.90 -7.74 -14.41
N ARG A 96 -6.29 -8.31 -15.42
CA ARG A 96 -6.70 -9.64 -15.90
C ARG A 96 -6.33 -10.75 -14.91
N ARG A 97 -5.18 -10.66 -14.30
CA ARG A 97 -4.77 -11.66 -13.31
C ARG A 97 -5.59 -11.56 -12.03
N GLY A 98 -6.02 -10.37 -11.69
CA GLY A 98 -6.80 -10.14 -10.49
C GLY A 98 -5.99 -10.09 -9.21
N ILE A 99 -4.90 -10.81 -9.14
CA ILE A 99 -4.01 -10.87 -7.97
C ILE A 99 -2.57 -10.85 -8.46
N THR A 100 -1.71 -10.12 -7.75
CA THR A 100 -0.28 -10.11 -8.05
C THR A 100 0.50 -9.86 -6.76
N ARG A 101 1.77 -10.19 -6.77
CA ARG A 101 2.64 -9.91 -5.64
C ARG A 101 3.14 -8.48 -5.75
N VAL A 102 3.14 -7.79 -4.63
CA VAL A 102 3.53 -6.38 -4.60
C VAL A 102 4.46 -6.09 -3.43
N LYS A 103 5.19 -5.01 -3.58
CA LYS A 103 5.89 -4.35 -2.49
C LYS A 103 5.23 -3.00 -2.25
N LEU A 104 4.91 -2.73 -1.00
CA LEU A 104 4.39 -1.44 -0.57
C LEU A 104 5.50 -0.65 0.08
N SER A 105 5.54 0.64 -0.20
CA SER A 105 6.53 1.53 0.40
C SER A 105 5.88 2.87 0.68
N SER A 106 6.11 3.43 1.85
CA SER A 106 5.57 4.72 2.20
C SER A 106 6.49 5.42 3.19
N LYS A 107 6.64 6.71 3.01
CA LYS A 107 7.43 7.52 3.93
C LYS A 107 6.63 7.96 5.15
N ALA A 108 5.32 7.93 5.05
CA ALA A 108 4.46 8.45 6.10
C ALA A 108 4.06 7.41 7.13
N GLY A 109 4.28 6.16 6.84
CA GLY A 109 3.89 5.09 7.74
C GLY A 109 4.90 4.88 8.83
N LYS A 110 4.49 4.12 9.84
CA LYS A 110 5.41 3.71 10.89
C LYS A 110 5.93 2.33 10.57
N ILE A 111 7.19 2.09 10.90
CA ILE A 111 7.75 0.77 10.75
C ILE A 111 7.37 -0.03 11.97
N SER A 112 6.75 -1.17 11.74
CA SER A 112 6.39 -2.09 12.78
C SER A 112 7.22 -3.34 12.64
N SER A 113 7.57 -3.96 13.74
CA SER A 113 8.31 -5.21 13.69
C SER A 113 7.54 -6.30 12.95
N GLU A 114 6.24 -6.23 12.94
CA GLU A 114 5.45 -7.21 12.22
C GLU A 114 5.57 -7.07 10.71
N TYR A 115 6.11 -5.98 10.23
CA TYR A 115 6.27 -5.75 8.81
C TYR A 115 7.72 -5.82 8.36
N LYS A 116 8.52 -6.51 9.09
CA LYS A 116 9.90 -6.69 8.69
C LYS A 116 10.03 -7.72 7.60
N GLN A 117 9.14 -7.72 6.70
CA GLN A 117 9.17 -8.69 5.64
C GLN A 117 10.18 -8.31 4.59
N ILE A 118 10.79 -9.29 4.03
CA ILE A 118 11.70 -9.10 2.93
C ILE A 118 11.00 -9.50 1.67
N CYS A 119 10.99 -8.59 0.72
CA CYS A 119 10.40 -8.86 -0.56
C CYS A 119 11.38 -9.65 -1.41
N GLN A 120 11.03 -10.86 -1.72
CA GLN A 120 11.93 -11.71 -2.50
C GLN A 120 11.33 -12.11 -3.82
#